data_635fb93485c519a61f319e9bd31e0350
#
_entry.id   635fb93485c519a61f319e9bd31e0350
#
_cell.length_a   1.000
_cell.length_b   1.000
_cell.length_c   1.000
_cell.angle_alpha   90.00
_cell.angle_beta   90.00
_cell.angle_gamma   90.00
#
_symmetry.space_group_name_H-M   'P 1'
#
loop_
_entity.id
_entity.type
_entity.pdbx_description
1 polymer ?
#
loop_
_entity_poly.entity_id
_entity_poly.type
_entity_poly.pdbx_seq_one_letter_code
_entity_poly.pdbx_strand_id
1 'polypeptide(L)'
;MGDEKNPEKDFEKEKKKKIEKEPEKQTKKAPKPKKKKKKGKAGFLFILLILLAVICAGVYLLIPSKNRVSHNQYFGLEDDNQYGLIVNSEIVDITNGAPFEENGVWYLPFSTLYYNISDAFYYDGLALLYTDPLQTYSAAPGESFYTDSDGIKYTLTYQPCYFKDGSLCIALDYLKLMDYSYYTVDDTMKSIWVFNDWSKQPRTSLLKDTKARTQAGIKNDIVTSLATGDVVTVLEQGESWSRVQTQTGLVGYVQNKMLGEIKEEAKAVPDGRPLPKYTNIAMDEMVVMGWHQVFSESGYSQLDDIISTAKGMNVICPTWFTIKDNDGNIQNLGEKKYVTKAHKAGLQVWVMLDDINISTDGLQVFGTTSHRKTLIAAVIDAVKELGADGINLDVETIKSDVGPSYIQFIRELSAACRKEKLVLSVDNYSPMPHTAFYDRTQQGQVVDYVVVMAYDEHYVKGPEAGSTSSLAFVKQSAERTIAEVPKEKVIVGLPFYSRLWCETPAESESDKTDNSQVFVDNSDGTYDSKNNKYLLSSKGVSMEGENNIIREHDLSLTWLDDVGQFYTEYEENGSWYRLWVEDENSMDLKMQAACSYEPGGVAFFKLNMENKETWSIIRKYTDK
;
A
#
# COMPACT_ATOMS: atom_id res chain seq x y z
N MET A 1 -25.16 26.54 -12.85
CA MET A 1 -25.35 27.06 -14.23
C MET A 1 -24.34 26.36 -15.13
N GLY A 2 -24.84 25.55 -16.08
CA GLY A 2 -24.04 24.84 -17.07
C GLY A 2 -24.51 23.39 -17.25
N ASP A 3 -25.49 23.20 -18.12
CA ASP A 3 -26.08 21.91 -18.47
C ASP A 3 -25.06 20.98 -19.13
N GLU A 4 -24.84 19.79 -18.58
CA GLU A 4 -24.25 18.65 -19.29
C GLU A 4 -25.38 17.77 -19.84
N LYS A 5 -25.48 17.76 -21.18
CA LYS A 5 -26.41 16.93 -21.95
C LYS A 5 -25.87 15.49 -22.02
N ASN A 6 -26.70 14.58 -21.59
CA ASN A 6 -26.58 13.13 -21.77
C ASN A 6 -26.86 12.72 -23.26
N PRO A 7 -25.96 11.98 -23.93
CA PRO A 7 -26.16 11.54 -25.32
C PRO A 7 -26.67 10.09 -25.42
N GLU A 8 -27.88 9.83 -24.95
CA GLU A 8 -28.58 8.56 -25.21
C GLU A 8 -30.06 8.77 -25.58
N LYS A 9 -30.31 9.42 -26.74
CA LYS A 9 -31.63 9.41 -27.38
C LYS A 9 -31.55 9.96 -28.78
N ASP A 10 -31.01 9.22 -29.74
CA ASP A 10 -31.26 9.45 -31.17
C ASP A 10 -30.92 8.21 -32.03
N PHE A 11 -31.59 7.08 -31.74
CA PHE A 11 -31.59 5.91 -32.65
C PHE A 11 -32.98 5.26 -32.76
N GLU A 12 -34.00 6.08 -33.02
CA GLU A 12 -35.32 5.55 -33.41
C GLU A 12 -36.13 6.59 -34.14
N LYS A 13 -35.86 6.82 -35.48
CA LYS A 13 -36.80 7.43 -36.38
C LYS A 13 -36.29 7.44 -37.84
N GLU A 14 -36.18 6.26 -38.44
CA GLU A 14 -36.20 6.13 -39.88
C GLU A 14 -36.66 4.73 -40.28
N LYS A 15 -37.93 4.46 -40.10
CA LYS A 15 -38.69 3.41 -40.78
C LYS A 15 -40.15 3.83 -40.78
N LYS A 16 -40.59 4.42 -41.93
CA LYS A 16 -41.96 4.31 -42.48
C LYS A 16 -42.21 5.42 -43.46
N LYS A 17 -42.16 5.06 -44.75
CA LYS A 17 -43.15 5.47 -45.72
C LYS A 17 -42.93 4.73 -47.05
N LYS A 18 -43.59 3.57 -47.18
CA LYS A 18 -44.09 3.07 -48.45
C LYS A 18 -45.38 3.80 -48.72
N ILE A 19 -45.57 4.33 -49.90
CA ILE A 19 -46.87 4.51 -50.53
C ILE A 19 -46.74 4.19 -52.02
N GLU A 20 -47.55 3.24 -52.48
CA GLU A 20 -47.85 2.80 -53.84
C GLU A 20 -48.44 3.91 -54.69
N LYS A 21 -48.20 3.81 -55.97
CA LYS A 21 -49.23 4.09 -57.04
C LYS A 21 -48.82 3.44 -58.36
N GLU A 22 -49.62 2.49 -58.81
CA GLU A 22 -49.77 1.97 -60.14
C GLU A 22 -50.74 2.88 -60.92
N PRO A 23 -51.10 2.53 -62.19
CA PRO A 23 -50.38 2.72 -63.45
C PRO A 23 -51.23 3.52 -64.51
N GLU A 24 -50.64 3.95 -65.59
CA GLU A 24 -51.40 4.30 -66.76
C GLU A 24 -50.73 3.86 -68.07
N LYS A 25 -51.62 3.46 -69.04
CA LYS A 25 -51.39 2.71 -70.25
C LYS A 25 -51.08 3.54 -71.47
N GLN A 26 -50.36 2.88 -72.39
CA GLN A 26 -50.42 2.93 -73.89
C GLN A 26 -49.66 4.08 -74.56
N THR A 27 -48.77 3.78 -75.51
CA THR A 27 -49.06 3.38 -76.86
C THR A 27 -47.84 2.80 -77.59
N LYS A 28 -48.13 1.82 -78.54
CA LYS A 28 -47.18 1.12 -79.40
C LYS A 28 -46.60 2.02 -80.50
N LYS A 29 -45.28 1.94 -80.76
CA LYS A 29 -44.70 2.16 -82.13
C LYS A 29 -43.58 1.16 -82.39
N ALA A 30 -43.54 0.67 -83.62
CA ALA A 30 -42.80 -0.49 -84.14
C ALA A 30 -41.28 -0.32 -84.23
N PRO A 31 -40.51 -1.42 -84.42
CA PRO A 31 -39.10 -1.51 -84.08
C PRO A 31 -38.15 -1.07 -85.19
N LYS A 32 -37.04 -0.42 -84.82
CA LYS A 32 -35.86 -0.18 -85.68
C LYS A 32 -34.72 -1.15 -85.31
N PRO A 33 -33.86 -1.53 -86.26
CA PRO A 33 -32.99 -2.70 -86.15
C PRO A 33 -31.83 -2.54 -85.14
N LYS A 34 -31.56 -3.60 -84.43
CA LYS A 34 -30.50 -3.71 -83.41
C LYS A 34 -29.10 -3.67 -84.02
N LYS A 35 -28.31 -2.62 -83.77
CA LYS A 35 -26.85 -2.66 -83.88
C LYS A 35 -26.29 -3.53 -82.77
N LYS A 36 -25.59 -4.64 -83.07
CA LYS A 36 -24.85 -5.48 -82.17
C LYS A 36 -23.71 -4.65 -81.53
N LYS A 37 -23.87 -4.21 -80.30
CA LYS A 37 -22.76 -3.68 -79.49
C LYS A 37 -21.86 -4.85 -79.05
N LYS A 38 -20.58 -4.82 -79.48
CA LYS A 38 -19.52 -5.63 -78.92
C LYS A 38 -19.29 -5.21 -77.44
N LYS A 39 -20.11 -5.76 -76.53
CA LYS A 39 -19.93 -5.63 -75.10
C LYS A 39 -19.33 -6.94 -74.55
N GLY A 40 -18.02 -7.06 -74.48
CA GLY A 40 -17.40 -8.24 -73.92
C GLY A 40 -16.00 -8.00 -73.36
N LYS A 41 -15.21 -7.18 -74.04
CA LYS A 41 -13.78 -7.03 -73.65
C LYS A 41 -13.52 -5.95 -72.57
N ALA A 42 -14.30 -4.86 -72.54
CA ALA A 42 -14.12 -3.78 -71.55
C ALA A 42 -14.60 -4.17 -70.15
N GLY A 43 -15.73 -4.89 -70.03
CA GLY A 43 -16.24 -5.39 -68.75
C GLY A 43 -15.34 -6.47 -68.14
N PHE A 44 -14.79 -7.35 -68.99
CA PHE A 44 -13.83 -8.38 -68.52
C PHE A 44 -12.52 -7.75 -68.07
N LEU A 45 -12.03 -6.72 -68.78
CA LEU A 45 -10.84 -5.97 -68.37
C LEU A 45 -11.02 -5.24 -67.04
N PHE A 46 -12.22 -4.66 -66.81
CA PHE A 46 -12.58 -3.98 -65.57
C PHE A 46 -12.65 -4.95 -64.37
N ILE A 47 -13.25 -6.13 -64.56
CA ILE A 47 -13.27 -7.19 -63.54
C ILE A 47 -11.86 -7.69 -63.24
N LEU A 48 -11.00 -7.86 -64.25
CA LEU A 48 -9.63 -8.26 -64.10
C LEU A 48 -8.80 -7.23 -63.32
N LEU A 49 -9.02 -5.91 -63.55
CA LEU A 49 -8.40 -4.82 -62.82
C LEU A 49 -8.84 -4.78 -61.35
N ILE A 50 -10.15 -5.03 -61.10
CA ILE A 50 -10.64 -5.13 -59.71
C ILE A 50 -10.01 -6.33 -59.01
N LEU A 51 -9.94 -7.50 -59.64
CA LEU A 51 -9.31 -8.70 -59.09
C LEU A 51 -7.83 -8.46 -58.85
N LEU A 52 -7.12 -7.80 -59.75
CA LEU A 52 -5.72 -7.43 -59.56
C LEU A 52 -5.54 -6.44 -58.40
N ALA A 53 -6.44 -5.44 -58.31
CA ALA A 53 -6.43 -4.48 -57.18
C ALA A 53 -6.69 -5.19 -55.83
N VAL A 54 -7.62 -6.15 -55.78
CA VAL A 54 -7.89 -6.95 -54.57
C VAL A 54 -6.73 -7.85 -54.24
N ILE A 55 -6.09 -8.47 -55.25
CA ILE A 55 -4.88 -9.27 -55.04
C ILE A 55 -3.72 -8.38 -54.56
N CYS A 56 -3.50 -7.22 -55.17
CA CYS A 56 -2.47 -6.27 -54.73
C CYS A 56 -2.72 -5.74 -53.33
N ALA A 57 -3.97 -5.43 -52.98
CA ALA A 57 -4.36 -5.05 -51.62
C ALA A 57 -4.13 -6.21 -50.63
N GLY A 58 -4.52 -7.43 -51.00
CA GLY A 58 -4.28 -8.62 -50.19
C GLY A 58 -2.77 -8.89 -49.98
N VAL A 59 -1.96 -8.79 -51.05
CA VAL A 59 -0.50 -8.91 -50.93
C VAL A 59 0.08 -7.77 -50.08
N TYR A 60 -0.39 -6.53 -50.25
CA TYR A 60 0.04 -5.40 -49.45
C TYR A 60 -0.26 -5.62 -47.97
N LEU A 61 -1.42 -6.20 -47.63
CA LEU A 61 -1.76 -6.53 -46.23
C LEU A 61 -0.84 -7.59 -45.62
N LEU A 62 -0.26 -8.47 -46.43
CA LEU A 62 0.62 -9.55 -45.98
C LEU A 62 2.10 -9.11 -45.86
N ILE A 63 2.51 -7.98 -46.45
CA ILE A 63 3.90 -7.49 -46.36
C ILE A 63 4.10 -6.80 -45.00
N PRO A 64 5.03 -7.27 -44.14
CA PRO A 64 5.31 -6.62 -42.87
C PRO A 64 5.90 -5.21 -43.04
N SER A 65 5.57 -4.30 -42.11
CA SER A 65 6.24 -3.00 -42.03
C SER A 65 7.74 -3.18 -41.80
N LYS A 66 8.54 -2.36 -42.49
CA LYS A 66 9.99 -2.26 -42.29
C LYS A 66 10.38 -1.01 -41.49
N ASN A 67 9.40 -0.16 -41.18
CA ASN A 67 9.65 1.06 -40.42
C ASN A 67 10.10 0.69 -39.00
N ARG A 68 11.00 1.50 -38.47
CA ARG A 68 11.40 1.45 -37.08
C ARG A 68 10.78 2.63 -36.34
N VAL A 69 10.33 2.40 -35.12
CA VAL A 69 9.93 3.49 -34.23
C VAL A 69 11.18 4.34 -33.93
N SER A 70 11.04 5.66 -33.94
CA SER A 70 12.11 6.54 -33.51
C SER A 70 12.25 6.48 -31.98
N HIS A 71 13.42 6.82 -31.46
CA HIS A 71 13.70 6.94 -30.04
C HIS A 71 12.66 7.81 -29.32
N ASN A 72 12.48 9.05 -29.78
CA ASN A 72 11.53 9.99 -29.18
C ASN A 72 10.09 9.48 -29.19
N GLN A 73 9.67 8.83 -30.29
CA GLN A 73 8.34 8.26 -30.38
C GLN A 73 8.15 7.06 -29.44
N TYR A 74 9.22 6.27 -29.22
CA TYR A 74 9.14 5.11 -28.33
C TYR A 74 9.08 5.51 -26.86
N PHE A 75 9.84 6.52 -26.47
CA PHE A 75 9.93 7.00 -25.08
C PHE A 75 9.03 8.21 -24.78
N GLY A 76 8.39 8.82 -25.79
CA GLY A 76 7.58 10.02 -25.60
C GLY A 76 8.41 11.28 -25.32
N LEU A 77 9.65 11.37 -25.82
CA LEU A 77 10.59 12.45 -25.56
C LEU A 77 10.55 13.54 -26.62
N GLU A 78 10.86 14.77 -26.24
CA GLU A 78 10.98 15.90 -27.16
C GLU A 78 12.43 16.14 -27.61
N ASP A 79 13.41 15.82 -26.77
CA ASP A 79 14.85 16.00 -27.05
C ASP A 79 15.50 14.68 -27.47
N ASP A 80 16.06 14.65 -28.69
CA ASP A 80 16.78 13.50 -29.26
C ASP A 80 18.06 13.13 -28.48
N ASN A 81 18.56 13.98 -27.60
CA ASN A 81 19.79 13.75 -26.84
C ASN A 81 19.53 13.10 -25.47
N GLN A 82 18.31 13.16 -24.97
CA GLN A 82 17.97 12.51 -23.71
C GLN A 82 17.99 10.99 -23.86
N TYR A 83 18.37 10.29 -22.80
CA TYR A 83 18.21 8.85 -22.69
C TYR A 83 16.85 8.53 -22.07
N GLY A 84 16.10 7.64 -22.72
CA GLY A 84 14.87 7.09 -22.16
C GLY A 84 15.18 6.16 -20.99
N LEU A 85 14.28 6.11 -20.01
CA LEU A 85 14.41 5.26 -18.83
C LEU A 85 13.35 4.16 -18.86
N ILE A 86 13.79 2.93 -18.66
CA ILE A 86 12.90 1.77 -18.43
C ILE A 86 13.22 1.24 -17.05
N VAL A 87 12.21 1.05 -16.22
CA VAL A 87 12.35 0.40 -14.91
C VAL A 87 11.56 -0.90 -14.93
N ASN A 88 12.23 -2.00 -14.66
CA ASN A 88 11.69 -3.35 -14.84
C ASN A 88 11.09 -3.52 -16.25
N SER A 89 9.78 -3.41 -16.44
CA SER A 89 9.11 -3.55 -17.75
C SER A 89 8.38 -2.28 -18.22
N GLU A 90 8.49 -1.17 -17.48
CA GLU A 90 7.72 0.04 -17.76
C GLU A 90 8.63 1.20 -18.19
N ILE A 91 8.16 1.97 -19.19
CA ILE A 91 8.81 3.22 -19.61
C ILE A 91 8.44 4.29 -18.58
N VAL A 92 9.44 4.93 -18.02
CA VAL A 92 9.27 5.97 -17.00
C VAL A 92 9.20 7.35 -17.63
N ASP A 93 8.26 8.17 -17.17
CA ASP A 93 8.24 9.59 -17.47
C ASP A 93 9.41 10.30 -16.78
N ILE A 94 10.32 10.85 -17.58
CA ILE A 94 11.52 11.53 -17.11
C ILE A 94 11.37 13.07 -17.12
N THR A 95 10.17 13.60 -17.18
CA THR A 95 9.90 15.06 -17.14
C THR A 95 10.49 15.71 -15.89
N ASN A 96 10.49 14.99 -14.76
CA ASN A 96 11.07 15.44 -13.49
C ASN A 96 12.59 15.20 -13.37
N GLY A 97 13.25 14.74 -14.43
CA GLY A 97 14.69 14.56 -14.49
C GLY A 97 15.12 13.31 -15.24
N ALA A 98 15.79 13.54 -16.36
CA ALA A 98 16.37 12.50 -17.19
C ALA A 98 17.67 11.93 -16.59
N PRO A 99 18.00 10.66 -16.87
CA PRO A 99 19.33 10.13 -16.60
C PRO A 99 20.37 10.86 -17.45
N PHE A 100 21.56 11.03 -16.90
CA PHE A 100 22.67 11.66 -17.59
C PHE A 100 24.01 11.05 -17.21
N GLU A 101 24.99 11.17 -18.08
CA GLU A 101 26.35 10.71 -17.83
C GLU A 101 27.26 11.90 -17.47
N GLU A 102 28.08 11.72 -16.44
CA GLU A 102 29.12 12.67 -16.08
C GLU A 102 30.41 11.92 -15.65
N ASN A 103 31.51 12.21 -16.32
CA ASN A 103 32.82 11.57 -16.07
C ASN A 103 32.80 10.03 -16.14
N GLY A 104 32.00 9.46 -17.04
CA GLY A 104 31.87 8.00 -17.20
C GLY A 104 30.95 7.31 -16.16
N VAL A 105 30.22 8.08 -15.40
CA VAL A 105 29.26 7.58 -14.39
C VAL A 105 27.85 8.07 -14.73
N TRP A 106 26.89 7.16 -14.72
CA TRP A 106 25.48 7.49 -14.93
C TRP A 106 24.80 7.91 -13.63
N TYR A 107 24.05 8.98 -13.69
CA TYR A 107 23.32 9.57 -12.57
C TYR A 107 21.83 9.71 -12.89
N LEU A 108 21.01 9.65 -11.85
CA LEU A 108 19.59 9.98 -11.87
C LEU A 108 19.26 11.03 -10.79
N PRO A 109 18.36 11.99 -11.06
CA PRO A 109 17.79 12.81 -10.02
C PRO A 109 17.10 11.95 -8.95
N PHE A 110 17.23 12.33 -7.67
CA PHE A 110 16.67 11.60 -6.54
C PHE A 110 15.15 11.42 -6.65
N SER A 111 14.43 12.43 -7.15
CA SER A 111 12.99 12.33 -7.38
C SER A 111 12.63 11.22 -8.38
N THR A 112 13.35 11.12 -9.50
CA THR A 112 13.13 10.07 -10.50
C THR A 112 13.42 8.69 -9.91
N LEU A 113 14.48 8.56 -9.11
CA LEU A 113 14.83 7.33 -8.41
C LEU A 113 13.75 6.94 -7.41
N TYR A 114 13.40 7.85 -6.49
CA TYR A 114 12.50 7.59 -5.37
C TYR A 114 11.11 7.13 -5.82
N TYR A 115 10.54 7.80 -6.83
CA TYR A 115 9.18 7.49 -7.28
C TYR A 115 9.10 6.34 -8.28
N ASN A 116 10.20 5.92 -8.91
CA ASN A 116 10.11 4.93 -9.99
C ASN A 116 10.99 3.69 -9.82
N ILE A 117 12.02 3.75 -8.97
CA ILE A 117 12.99 2.65 -8.85
C ILE A 117 12.99 2.08 -7.44
N SER A 118 13.25 2.91 -6.44
CA SER A 118 13.39 2.49 -5.05
C SER A 118 13.14 3.65 -4.09
N ASP A 119 12.19 3.47 -3.19
CA ASP A 119 11.91 4.36 -2.07
C ASP A 119 12.71 4.00 -0.80
N ALA A 120 13.60 2.99 -0.89
CA ALA A 120 14.49 2.58 0.20
C ALA A 120 15.58 3.62 0.53
N PHE A 121 15.79 4.60 -0.36
CA PHE A 121 16.70 5.70 -0.12
C PHE A 121 15.98 6.88 0.54
N TYR A 122 16.62 7.46 1.54
CA TYR A 122 16.12 8.63 2.24
C TYR A 122 17.17 9.74 2.29
N TYR A 123 16.79 10.98 1.98
CA TYR A 123 17.67 12.15 2.11
C TYR A 123 17.21 13.01 3.29
N ASP A 124 18.06 13.14 4.32
CA ASP A 124 17.74 13.86 5.58
C ASP A 124 18.10 15.35 5.56
N GLY A 125 18.47 15.90 4.40
CA GLY A 125 18.98 17.26 4.24
C GLY A 125 20.50 17.38 4.37
N LEU A 126 21.20 16.35 4.88
CA LEU A 126 22.65 16.31 5.07
C LEU A 126 23.30 15.16 4.29
N ALA A 127 22.68 14.00 4.29
CA ALA A 127 23.20 12.79 3.67
C ALA A 127 22.09 11.96 3.01
N LEU A 128 22.45 11.23 1.98
CA LEU A 128 21.66 10.15 1.41
C LEU A 128 21.85 8.90 2.25
N LEU A 129 20.76 8.37 2.77
CA LEU A 129 20.72 7.17 3.59
C LEU A 129 20.14 5.99 2.83
N TYR A 130 20.65 4.80 3.09
CA TYR A 130 20.10 3.52 2.68
C TYR A 130 20.18 2.56 3.86
N THR A 131 19.10 1.86 4.20
CA THR A 131 19.09 0.92 5.34
C THR A 131 18.78 -0.49 4.82
N ASP A 132 19.73 -1.39 5.01
CA ASP A 132 19.56 -2.82 4.77
C ASP A 132 19.04 -3.54 6.06
N PRO A 133 18.78 -4.86 6.04
CA PRO A 133 18.29 -5.57 7.23
C PRO A 133 19.16 -5.48 8.47
N LEU A 134 20.42 -5.05 8.37
CA LEU A 134 21.40 -5.09 9.46
C LEU A 134 21.92 -3.72 9.84
N GLN A 135 21.97 -2.75 8.92
CA GLN A 135 22.59 -1.46 9.19
C GLN A 135 22.20 -0.37 8.19
N THR A 136 22.49 0.87 8.57
CA THR A 136 22.28 2.06 7.73
C THR A 136 23.59 2.53 7.13
N TYR A 137 23.58 2.85 5.85
CA TYR A 137 24.68 3.48 5.12
C TYR A 137 24.36 4.95 4.86
N SER A 138 25.39 5.80 4.89
CA SER A 138 25.25 7.25 4.76
C SER A 138 26.28 7.80 3.78
N ALA A 139 25.84 8.54 2.76
CA ALA A 139 26.68 9.21 1.77
C ALA A 139 26.38 10.71 1.74
N ALA A 140 27.36 11.55 2.12
CA ALA A 140 27.20 12.99 2.00
C ALA A 140 27.35 13.45 0.55
N PRO A 141 26.49 14.39 0.05
CA PRO A 141 26.58 14.88 -1.31
C PRO A 141 27.96 15.49 -1.64
N GLY A 142 28.54 15.07 -2.77
CA GLY A 142 29.84 15.57 -3.25
C GLY A 142 31.06 14.80 -2.74
N GLU A 143 30.88 13.92 -1.77
CA GLU A 143 31.96 13.05 -1.29
C GLU A 143 32.08 11.79 -2.15
N SER A 144 33.30 11.22 -2.23
CA SER A 144 33.55 9.96 -2.96
C SER A 144 33.67 8.76 -2.01
N PHE A 145 32.85 8.73 -0.98
CA PHE A 145 32.76 7.65 -0.02
C PHE A 145 31.39 7.61 0.65
N TYR A 146 31.09 6.50 1.28
CA TYR A 146 29.97 6.34 2.22
C TYR A 146 30.48 5.72 3.51
N THR A 147 29.68 5.82 4.56
CA THR A 147 29.95 5.19 5.87
C THR A 147 28.79 4.29 6.25
N ASP A 148 29.05 3.24 7.01
CA ASP A 148 28.01 2.45 7.67
C ASP A 148 27.67 3.01 9.08
N SER A 149 26.72 2.36 9.76
CA SER A 149 26.28 2.77 11.10
C SER A 149 27.36 2.58 12.18
N ASP A 150 28.38 1.75 11.93
CA ASP A 150 29.52 1.55 12.82
C ASP A 150 30.66 2.57 12.55
N GLY A 151 30.45 3.48 11.56
CA GLY A 151 31.41 4.53 11.20
C GLY A 151 32.53 4.06 10.26
N ILE A 152 32.45 2.85 9.71
CA ILE A 152 33.44 2.33 8.76
C ILE A 152 33.27 3.07 7.43
N LYS A 153 34.38 3.60 6.89
CA LYS A 153 34.41 4.37 5.65
C LYS A 153 34.76 3.48 4.45
N TYR A 154 33.92 3.56 3.41
CA TYR A 154 34.08 2.86 2.14
C TYR A 154 34.32 3.86 1.01
N THR A 155 35.54 3.91 0.49
CA THR A 155 35.93 4.85 -0.57
C THR A 155 35.55 4.31 -1.95
N LEU A 156 35.00 5.17 -2.79
CA LEU A 156 34.61 4.89 -4.18
C LEU A 156 35.45 5.71 -5.18
N THR A 157 35.40 5.33 -6.46
CA THR A 157 36.03 6.07 -7.54
C THR A 157 35.13 7.16 -8.14
N TYR A 158 33.90 7.28 -7.61
CA TYR A 158 32.86 8.22 -8.03
C TYR A 158 32.12 8.76 -6.81
N GLN A 159 31.35 9.83 -7.00
CA GLN A 159 30.48 10.38 -5.96
C GLN A 159 29.17 9.57 -5.91
N PRO A 160 28.79 8.95 -4.78
CA PRO A 160 27.49 8.29 -4.62
C PRO A 160 26.31 9.19 -4.94
N CYS A 161 26.39 10.44 -4.48
CA CYS A 161 25.42 11.48 -4.78
C CYS A 161 26.06 12.87 -4.77
N TYR A 162 25.46 13.81 -5.48
CA TYR A 162 25.86 15.21 -5.48
C TYR A 162 24.72 16.11 -6.00
N PHE A 163 24.84 17.41 -5.79
CA PHE A 163 23.86 18.36 -6.32
C PHE A 163 24.24 18.86 -7.70
N LYS A 164 23.30 18.73 -8.65
CA LYS A 164 23.38 19.31 -10.00
C LYS A 164 22.14 20.17 -10.25
N ASP A 165 22.34 21.43 -10.60
CA ASP A 165 21.26 22.40 -10.87
C ASP A 165 20.20 22.46 -9.76
N GLY A 166 20.61 22.32 -8.50
CA GLY A 166 19.75 22.31 -7.32
C GLY A 166 19.04 20.99 -7.02
N SER A 167 19.21 19.97 -7.87
CA SER A 167 18.64 18.63 -7.66
C SER A 167 19.70 17.67 -7.12
N LEU A 168 19.36 16.88 -6.10
CA LEU A 168 20.20 15.78 -5.65
C LEU A 168 20.19 14.68 -6.72
N CYS A 169 21.35 14.28 -7.19
CA CYS A 169 21.55 13.22 -8.19
C CYS A 169 22.31 12.06 -7.58
N ILE A 170 21.94 10.84 -7.94
CA ILE A 170 22.48 9.60 -7.38
C ILE A 170 23.08 8.77 -8.50
N ALA A 171 24.29 8.23 -8.26
CA ALA A 171 24.97 7.35 -9.19
C ALA A 171 24.23 6.01 -9.31
N LEU A 172 23.99 5.54 -10.54
CA LEU A 172 23.40 4.23 -10.78
C LEU A 172 24.30 3.08 -10.26
N ASP A 173 25.62 3.28 -10.26
CA ASP A 173 26.54 2.32 -9.64
C ASP A 173 26.38 2.25 -8.11
N TYR A 174 25.95 3.34 -7.47
CA TYR A 174 25.64 3.32 -6.05
C TYR A 174 24.31 2.61 -5.76
N LEU A 175 23.28 2.79 -6.61
CA LEU A 175 22.07 1.99 -6.55
C LEU A 175 22.39 0.50 -6.66
N LYS A 176 23.16 0.11 -7.67
CA LYS A 176 23.60 -1.26 -7.86
C LYS A 176 24.30 -1.81 -6.62
N LEU A 177 25.14 -0.99 -5.97
CA LEU A 177 25.89 -1.38 -4.78
C LEU A 177 24.97 -1.61 -3.58
N MET A 178 23.99 -0.73 -3.33
CA MET A 178 23.14 -0.72 -2.13
C MET A 178 21.87 -1.57 -2.32
N ASP A 179 21.10 -1.28 -3.35
CA ASP A 179 19.72 -1.72 -3.53
C ASP A 179 19.57 -2.86 -4.57
N TYR A 180 20.67 -3.40 -5.08
CA TYR A 180 20.62 -4.44 -6.12
C TYR A 180 19.84 -4.02 -7.37
N SER A 181 19.70 -2.73 -7.61
CA SER A 181 19.15 -2.16 -8.84
C SER A 181 20.20 -2.13 -9.93
N TYR A 182 20.26 -3.17 -10.75
CA TYR A 182 21.19 -3.26 -11.86
C TYR A 182 20.70 -2.46 -13.05
N TYR A 183 21.63 -1.98 -13.88
CA TYR A 183 21.28 -1.24 -15.07
C TYR A 183 22.12 -1.66 -16.29
N THR A 184 21.56 -1.43 -17.47
CA THR A 184 22.24 -1.53 -18.76
C THR A 184 21.96 -0.29 -19.59
N VAL A 185 22.94 0.11 -20.40
CA VAL A 185 22.82 1.23 -21.33
C VAL A 185 22.79 0.70 -22.76
N ASP A 186 21.84 1.14 -23.56
CA ASP A 186 21.72 0.88 -25.00
C ASP A 186 21.92 2.19 -25.77
N ASP A 187 23.11 2.42 -26.29
CA ASP A 187 23.43 3.63 -27.06
C ASP A 187 22.69 3.69 -28.40
N THR A 188 22.26 2.55 -28.94
CA THR A 188 21.51 2.49 -30.20
C THR A 188 20.11 3.08 -30.04
N MET A 189 19.46 2.73 -28.95
CA MET A 189 18.14 3.23 -28.60
C MET A 189 18.22 4.39 -27.61
N LYS A 190 19.41 4.86 -27.23
CA LYS A 190 19.62 5.86 -26.18
C LYS A 190 18.73 5.58 -24.97
N SER A 191 18.86 4.41 -24.39
CA SER A 191 18.02 3.99 -23.28
C SER A 191 18.84 3.42 -22.12
N ILE A 192 18.33 3.64 -20.92
CA ILE A 192 18.81 2.98 -19.71
C ILE A 192 17.70 2.08 -19.21
N TRP A 193 18.03 0.83 -19.03
CA TRP A 193 17.16 -0.13 -18.37
C TRP A 193 17.67 -0.42 -16.96
N VAL A 194 16.89 -0.05 -15.95
CA VAL A 194 17.12 -0.38 -14.54
C VAL A 194 16.20 -1.53 -14.16
N PHE A 195 16.73 -2.54 -13.48
CA PHE A 195 15.94 -3.67 -13.03
C PHE A 195 16.37 -4.13 -11.64
N ASN A 196 15.38 -4.40 -10.79
CA ASN A 196 15.52 -4.86 -9.41
C ASN A 196 14.49 -5.94 -9.03
N ASP A 197 13.68 -6.39 -9.99
CA ASP A 197 12.77 -7.52 -9.79
C ASP A 197 13.51 -8.85 -10.06
N TRP A 198 13.87 -9.52 -8.97
CA TRP A 198 14.56 -10.81 -8.95
C TRP A 198 13.61 -11.99 -8.77
N SER A 199 12.30 -11.77 -8.79
CA SER A 199 11.28 -12.81 -8.73
C SER A 199 11.34 -13.73 -9.97
N LYS A 200 10.68 -14.88 -9.86
CA LYS A 200 10.48 -15.75 -11.03
C LYS A 200 9.53 -15.06 -12.01
N GLN A 201 9.91 -15.06 -13.27
CA GLN A 201 9.15 -14.45 -14.36
C GLN A 201 8.99 -15.44 -15.52
N PRO A 202 7.89 -15.37 -16.28
CA PRO A 202 7.70 -16.20 -17.47
C PRO A 202 8.75 -15.85 -18.53
N ARG A 203 9.65 -16.75 -18.85
CA ARG A 203 10.76 -16.54 -19.82
C ARG A 203 10.75 -17.62 -20.90
N THR A 204 11.22 -17.25 -22.09
CA THR A 204 11.33 -18.17 -23.21
C THR A 204 12.44 -17.76 -24.17
N SER A 205 12.95 -18.74 -24.94
CA SER A 205 13.89 -18.46 -26.04
C SER A 205 13.15 -18.37 -27.36
N LEU A 206 13.67 -17.54 -28.27
CA LEU A 206 13.14 -17.38 -29.61
C LEU A 206 13.51 -18.57 -30.52
N LEU A 207 12.53 -19.10 -31.22
CA LEU A 207 12.71 -20.23 -32.15
C LEU A 207 13.28 -19.80 -33.51
N LYS A 208 13.10 -18.53 -33.89
CA LYS A 208 13.53 -17.95 -35.17
C LYS A 208 13.78 -16.47 -35.04
N ASP A 209 14.63 -15.95 -35.91
CA ASP A 209 14.83 -14.50 -36.07
C ASP A 209 13.48 -13.80 -36.27
N THR A 210 13.24 -12.76 -35.51
CA THR A 210 11.98 -12.02 -35.53
C THR A 210 12.19 -10.56 -35.17
N LYS A 211 11.08 -9.83 -35.05
CA LYS A 211 11.07 -8.41 -34.70
C LYS A 211 10.03 -8.17 -33.61
N ALA A 212 10.45 -7.50 -32.55
CA ALA A 212 9.55 -6.92 -31.58
C ALA A 212 8.95 -5.64 -32.18
N ARG A 213 7.64 -5.46 -32.08
CA ARG A 213 6.90 -4.34 -32.65
C ARG A 213 6.18 -3.54 -31.57
N THR A 214 5.84 -2.30 -31.89
CA THR A 214 5.17 -1.39 -30.94
C THR A 214 3.79 -1.89 -30.52
N GLN A 215 3.10 -2.65 -31.37
CA GLN A 215 1.80 -3.26 -31.10
C GLN A 215 1.68 -4.63 -31.78
N ALA A 216 0.67 -5.42 -31.36
CA ALA A 216 0.35 -6.70 -31.98
C ALA A 216 -0.06 -6.51 -33.45
N GLY A 217 0.79 -6.94 -34.39
CA GLY A 217 0.52 -6.87 -35.83
C GLY A 217 1.75 -6.57 -36.70
N ILE A 218 1.80 -7.19 -37.87
CA ILE A 218 2.93 -7.09 -38.80
C ILE A 218 3.08 -5.70 -39.46
N LYS A 219 2.07 -4.84 -39.36
CA LYS A 219 2.08 -3.47 -39.90
C LYS A 219 2.63 -2.43 -38.96
N ASN A 220 2.75 -2.76 -37.68
CA ASN A 220 3.26 -1.83 -36.68
C ASN A 220 4.79 -1.68 -36.77
N ASP A 221 5.30 -0.56 -36.30
CA ASP A 221 6.71 -0.23 -36.38
C ASP A 221 7.57 -1.17 -35.51
N ILE A 222 8.78 -1.37 -35.94
CA ILE A 222 9.74 -2.27 -35.30
C ILE A 222 10.41 -1.51 -34.16
N VAL A 223 10.34 -2.07 -32.96
CA VAL A 223 11.12 -1.62 -31.80
C VAL A 223 12.56 -2.11 -31.92
N THR A 224 12.74 -3.44 -32.03
CA THR A 224 14.06 -4.03 -32.19
C THR A 224 14.01 -5.34 -32.98
N SER A 225 15.17 -5.79 -33.46
CA SER A 225 15.35 -7.09 -34.10
C SER A 225 15.87 -8.08 -33.07
N LEU A 226 15.33 -9.30 -33.10
CA LEU A 226 15.65 -10.36 -32.18
C LEU A 226 16.13 -11.57 -32.97
N ALA A 227 17.19 -12.24 -32.48
CA ALA A 227 17.78 -13.40 -33.12
C ALA A 227 17.21 -14.72 -32.54
N THR A 228 17.37 -15.79 -33.26
CA THR A 228 17.12 -17.16 -32.81
C THR A 228 17.94 -17.45 -31.55
N GLY A 229 17.30 -17.94 -30.49
CA GLY A 229 17.95 -18.25 -29.22
C GLY A 229 17.97 -17.08 -28.21
N ASP A 230 17.65 -15.84 -28.63
CA ASP A 230 17.51 -14.73 -27.67
C ASP A 230 16.44 -15.08 -26.62
N VAL A 231 16.72 -14.80 -25.37
CA VAL A 231 15.79 -15.01 -24.26
C VAL A 231 15.00 -13.73 -24.06
N VAL A 232 13.67 -13.87 -23.92
CA VAL A 232 12.78 -12.77 -23.62
C VAL A 232 11.91 -13.11 -22.40
N THR A 233 11.54 -12.09 -21.63
CA THR A 233 10.51 -12.22 -20.59
C THR A 233 9.15 -11.99 -21.24
N VAL A 234 8.17 -12.86 -20.98
CA VAL A 234 6.80 -12.75 -21.49
C VAL A 234 5.99 -11.98 -20.47
N LEU A 235 5.64 -10.74 -20.78
CA LEU A 235 4.89 -9.86 -19.88
C LEU A 235 3.38 -10.13 -19.95
N GLU A 236 2.89 -10.43 -21.17
CA GLU A 236 1.49 -10.73 -21.42
C GLU A 236 1.36 -11.70 -22.59
N GLN A 237 0.61 -12.77 -22.41
CA GLN A 237 0.36 -13.76 -23.45
C GLN A 237 -1.01 -13.57 -24.07
N GLY A 238 -1.07 -13.08 -25.32
CA GLY A 238 -2.31 -12.99 -26.11
C GLY A 238 -2.50 -14.19 -27.04
N GLU A 239 -3.57 -14.20 -27.83
CA GLU A 239 -3.92 -15.32 -28.73
C GLU A 239 -2.87 -15.60 -29.82
N SER A 240 -2.33 -14.59 -30.46
CA SER A 240 -1.40 -14.69 -31.61
C SER A 240 -0.10 -13.95 -31.42
N TRP A 241 -0.08 -12.95 -30.55
CA TRP A 241 1.04 -12.10 -30.21
C TRP A 241 1.16 -11.99 -28.70
N SER A 242 2.38 -11.98 -28.20
CA SER A 242 2.69 -11.72 -26.80
C SER A 242 3.49 -10.43 -26.64
N ARG A 243 3.24 -9.69 -25.58
CA ARG A 243 4.06 -8.57 -25.13
C ARG A 243 5.27 -9.15 -24.42
N VAL A 244 6.47 -8.79 -24.90
CA VAL A 244 7.72 -9.34 -24.38
C VAL A 244 8.70 -8.24 -24.06
N GLN A 245 9.58 -8.49 -23.09
CA GLN A 245 10.73 -7.67 -22.78
C GLN A 245 12.02 -8.36 -23.24
N THR A 246 12.89 -7.61 -23.88
CA THR A 246 14.19 -8.06 -24.35
C THR A 246 15.25 -8.06 -23.24
N GLN A 247 16.45 -8.57 -23.53
CA GLN A 247 17.58 -8.53 -22.59
C GLN A 247 18.17 -7.12 -22.41
N THR A 248 17.78 -6.16 -23.25
CA THR A 248 18.14 -4.73 -23.11
C THR A 248 17.03 -3.89 -22.51
N GLY A 249 15.97 -4.53 -22.00
CA GLY A 249 14.84 -3.87 -21.34
C GLY A 249 13.74 -3.41 -22.29
N LEU A 250 13.98 -3.35 -23.61
CA LEU A 250 12.98 -2.88 -24.58
C LEU A 250 11.76 -3.79 -24.60
N VAL A 251 10.57 -3.19 -24.62
CA VAL A 251 9.30 -3.88 -24.64
C VAL A 251 8.63 -3.80 -26.00
N GLY A 252 8.08 -4.90 -26.47
CA GLY A 252 7.38 -4.95 -27.75
C GLY A 252 6.59 -6.25 -27.94
N TYR A 253 5.87 -6.36 -29.06
CA TYR A 253 5.05 -7.52 -29.36
C TYR A 253 5.75 -8.45 -30.35
N VAL A 254 5.74 -9.75 -30.04
CA VAL A 254 6.27 -10.84 -30.86
C VAL A 254 5.18 -11.86 -31.14
N GLN A 255 5.17 -12.47 -32.35
CA GLN A 255 4.22 -13.54 -32.68
C GLN A 255 4.48 -14.78 -31.82
N ASN A 256 3.44 -15.39 -31.25
CA ASN A 256 3.55 -16.56 -30.39
C ASN A 256 4.28 -17.74 -31.06
N LYS A 257 4.12 -17.93 -32.37
CA LYS A 257 4.83 -18.99 -33.13
C LYS A 257 6.37 -18.82 -33.17
N MET A 258 6.87 -17.69 -32.73
CA MET A 258 8.31 -17.41 -32.63
C MET A 258 8.86 -17.72 -31.23
N LEU A 259 7.97 -17.88 -30.24
CA LEU A 259 8.32 -18.18 -28.85
C LEU A 259 8.45 -19.71 -28.65
N GLY A 260 9.42 -20.12 -27.88
CA GLY A 260 9.57 -21.49 -27.40
C GLY A 260 8.67 -21.80 -26.20
N GLU A 261 9.02 -22.81 -25.44
CA GLU A 261 8.34 -23.14 -24.17
C GLU A 261 8.57 -22.02 -23.15
N ILE A 262 7.49 -21.54 -22.52
CA ILE A 262 7.55 -20.53 -21.47
C ILE A 262 7.77 -21.23 -20.13
N LYS A 263 8.78 -20.76 -19.36
CA LYS A 263 9.12 -21.31 -18.04
C LYS A 263 9.26 -20.18 -17.03
N GLU A 264 8.84 -20.45 -15.80
CA GLU A 264 9.06 -19.55 -14.67
C GLU A 264 10.52 -19.64 -14.20
N GLU A 265 11.30 -18.61 -14.49
CA GLU A 265 12.72 -18.53 -14.17
C GLU A 265 13.06 -17.21 -13.51
N ALA A 266 13.82 -17.24 -12.40
CA ALA A 266 14.39 -16.04 -11.81
C ALA A 266 15.60 -15.56 -12.61
N LYS A 267 15.80 -14.25 -12.68
CA LYS A 267 17.06 -13.68 -13.16
C LYS A 267 18.14 -13.91 -12.10
N ALA A 268 19.32 -14.33 -12.54
CA ALA A 268 20.47 -14.38 -11.64
C ALA A 268 20.99 -12.95 -11.40
N VAL A 269 21.33 -12.64 -10.15
CA VAL A 269 22.05 -11.40 -9.82
C VAL A 269 23.38 -11.39 -10.56
N PRO A 270 23.69 -10.37 -11.39
CA PRO A 270 24.81 -10.43 -12.34
C PRO A 270 26.19 -10.65 -11.70
N ASP A 271 26.44 -10.16 -10.49
CA ASP A 271 27.69 -10.35 -9.76
C ASP A 271 27.66 -11.50 -8.76
N GLY A 272 26.55 -12.25 -8.71
CA GLY A 272 26.38 -13.42 -7.83
C GLY A 272 26.21 -13.09 -6.35
N ARG A 273 26.06 -11.81 -5.97
CA ARG A 273 25.78 -11.46 -4.56
C ARG A 273 24.43 -12.04 -4.13
N PRO A 274 24.33 -12.59 -2.90
CA PRO A 274 23.03 -12.98 -2.37
C PRO A 274 22.17 -11.73 -2.12
N LEU A 275 20.89 -11.82 -2.48
CA LEU A 275 19.94 -10.75 -2.13
C LEU A 275 19.81 -10.66 -0.60
N PRO A 276 19.67 -9.44 -0.06
CA PRO A 276 19.44 -9.25 1.36
C PRO A 276 18.11 -9.91 1.76
N LYS A 277 18.09 -10.50 2.94
CA LYS A 277 16.87 -11.09 3.51
C LYS A 277 16.57 -10.42 4.83
N TYR A 278 15.39 -9.83 4.90
CA TYR A 278 14.82 -9.47 6.19
C TYR A 278 14.40 -10.77 6.90
N THR A 279 14.92 -10.96 8.11
CA THR A 279 14.56 -12.11 8.95
C THR A 279 13.46 -11.70 9.91
N ASN A 280 12.43 -12.53 10.04
CA ASN A 280 11.38 -12.33 11.02
C ASN A 280 11.73 -13.06 12.31
N ILE A 281 11.42 -12.43 13.44
CA ILE A 281 11.34 -13.07 14.75
C ILE A 281 9.84 -13.40 14.96
N ALA A 282 9.38 -14.46 14.30
CA ALA A 282 8.01 -14.93 14.45
C ALA A 282 7.88 -15.81 15.69
N MET A 283 6.75 -15.72 16.37
CA MET A 283 6.38 -16.70 17.40
C MET A 283 5.98 -18.02 16.73
N ASP A 284 6.24 -19.13 17.42
CA ASP A 284 5.85 -20.48 16.96
C ASP A 284 4.32 -20.65 16.96
N GLU A 285 3.62 -19.90 17.80
CA GLU A 285 2.18 -19.88 17.95
C GLU A 285 1.61 -18.54 17.49
N MET A 286 0.30 -18.51 17.18
CA MET A 286 -0.42 -17.28 16.90
C MET A 286 -0.23 -16.27 18.02
N VAL A 287 0.07 -15.02 17.69
CA VAL A 287 0.17 -13.95 18.67
C VAL A 287 -1.20 -13.63 19.25
N VAL A 288 -1.31 -13.65 20.58
CA VAL A 288 -2.48 -13.21 21.32
C VAL A 288 -2.01 -12.13 22.29
N MET A 289 -2.09 -10.86 21.84
CA MET A 289 -1.53 -9.72 22.57
C MET A 289 -2.61 -8.94 23.30
N GLY A 290 -2.27 -8.44 24.50
CA GLY A 290 -3.12 -7.49 25.22
C GLY A 290 -2.35 -6.22 25.58
N TRP A 291 -2.87 -5.04 25.25
CA TRP A 291 -2.33 -3.77 25.73
C TRP A 291 -2.69 -3.54 27.20
N HIS A 292 -1.70 -3.34 28.01
CA HIS A 292 -1.86 -2.98 29.43
C HIS A 292 -1.49 -1.52 29.64
N GLN A 293 -2.51 -0.69 29.84
CA GLN A 293 -2.32 0.74 30.04
C GLN A 293 -1.78 1.03 31.45
N VAL A 294 -0.56 1.55 31.52
CA VAL A 294 0.15 1.85 32.75
C VAL A 294 0.56 3.33 32.76
N PHE A 295 -0.07 4.13 33.60
CA PHE A 295 0.26 5.56 33.79
C PHE A 295 1.03 5.85 35.08
N SER A 296 1.09 4.88 35.99
CA SER A 296 1.72 5.01 37.31
C SER A 296 1.98 3.65 37.94
N GLU A 297 2.69 3.63 39.07
CA GLU A 297 2.97 2.40 39.85
C GLU A 297 1.70 1.60 40.21
N SER A 298 0.54 2.24 40.37
CA SER A 298 -0.72 1.54 40.63
C SER A 298 -1.13 0.60 39.50
N GLY A 299 -0.74 0.87 38.25
CA GLY A 299 -0.97 -0.03 37.12
C GLY A 299 -0.25 -1.38 37.27
N TYR A 300 0.91 -1.41 37.89
CA TYR A 300 1.67 -2.67 38.08
C TYR A 300 0.95 -3.68 38.97
N SER A 301 0.14 -3.25 39.92
CA SER A 301 -0.63 -4.12 40.82
C SER A 301 -1.68 -4.95 40.08
N GLN A 302 -2.11 -4.50 38.90
CA GLN A 302 -3.13 -5.17 38.09
C GLN A 302 -2.60 -6.42 37.36
N LEU A 303 -1.28 -6.59 37.24
CA LEU A 303 -0.67 -7.69 36.49
C LEU A 303 -1.09 -9.08 37.01
N ASP A 304 -1.27 -9.26 38.30
CA ASP A 304 -1.72 -10.55 38.86
C ASP A 304 -3.12 -10.91 38.41
N ASP A 305 -4.02 -9.95 38.42
CA ASP A 305 -5.41 -10.13 38.00
C ASP A 305 -5.45 -10.41 36.48
N ILE A 306 -4.68 -9.68 35.69
CA ILE A 306 -4.54 -9.90 34.24
C ILE A 306 -4.05 -11.34 33.97
N ILE A 307 -2.94 -11.76 34.58
CA ILE A 307 -2.40 -13.12 34.39
C ILE A 307 -3.42 -14.20 34.81
N SER A 308 -4.21 -13.92 35.84
CA SER A 308 -5.24 -14.85 36.31
C SER A 308 -6.43 -14.95 35.36
N THR A 309 -6.76 -13.88 34.66
CA THR A 309 -7.97 -13.70 33.83
C THR A 309 -7.70 -13.98 32.36
N ALA A 310 -6.65 -13.40 31.79
CA ALA A 310 -6.33 -13.43 30.35
C ALA A 310 -5.72 -14.78 29.92
N LYS A 311 -6.51 -15.84 30.00
CA LYS A 311 -6.04 -17.19 29.63
C LYS A 311 -5.95 -17.35 28.11
N GLY A 312 -4.81 -17.84 27.62
CA GLY A 312 -4.50 -17.96 26.21
C GLY A 312 -3.73 -16.76 25.64
N MET A 313 -3.61 -15.64 26.38
CA MET A 313 -2.70 -14.56 26.02
C MET A 313 -1.25 -15.04 26.14
N ASN A 314 -0.41 -14.70 25.14
CA ASN A 314 1.01 -15.02 25.13
C ASN A 314 1.93 -13.79 25.02
N VAL A 315 1.37 -12.61 24.74
CA VAL A 315 2.09 -11.34 24.72
C VAL A 315 1.33 -10.29 25.53
N ILE A 316 2.05 -9.62 26.44
CA ILE A 316 1.54 -8.43 27.13
C ILE A 316 2.31 -7.20 26.70
N CYS A 317 1.57 -6.14 26.33
CA CYS A 317 2.12 -4.90 25.81
C CYS A 317 1.84 -3.73 26.75
N PRO A 318 2.75 -3.42 27.70
CA PRO A 318 2.58 -2.28 28.60
C PRO A 318 2.91 -0.97 27.90
N THR A 319 2.10 0.09 28.15
CA THR A 319 2.26 1.44 27.59
C THR A 319 3.31 2.24 28.37
N TRP A 320 4.59 1.90 28.24
CA TRP A 320 5.64 2.42 29.12
C TRP A 320 6.47 3.55 28.56
N PHE A 321 6.66 3.58 27.23
CA PHE A 321 7.55 4.55 26.62
C PHE A 321 6.71 5.57 25.84
N THR A 322 7.01 6.86 26.07
CA THR A 322 6.43 7.96 25.30
C THR A 322 7.58 8.83 24.78
N ILE A 323 7.55 9.26 23.54
CA ILE A 323 8.49 10.23 22.98
C ILE A 323 8.33 11.54 23.76
N LYS A 324 9.40 11.94 24.45
CA LYS A 324 9.35 13.04 25.42
C LYS A 324 9.57 14.41 24.78
N ASP A 325 10.47 14.49 23.80
CA ASP A 325 10.89 15.73 23.17
C ASP A 325 11.37 15.51 21.74
N ASN A 326 11.65 16.62 21.04
CA ASN A 326 12.08 16.58 19.64
C ASN A 326 13.48 16.02 19.44
N ASP A 327 14.31 15.94 20.48
CA ASP A 327 15.68 15.42 20.41
C ASP A 327 15.72 13.87 20.45
N GLY A 328 14.55 13.22 20.58
CA GLY A 328 14.42 11.75 20.61
C GLY A 328 14.59 11.14 21.98
N ASN A 329 14.49 11.91 23.07
CA ASN A 329 14.46 11.34 24.41
C ASN A 329 13.09 10.70 24.70
N ILE A 330 13.06 9.68 25.56
CA ILE A 330 11.83 9.00 25.98
C ILE A 330 11.51 9.26 27.45
N GLN A 331 10.22 9.24 27.77
CA GLN A 331 9.76 8.96 29.11
C GLN A 331 9.67 7.43 29.25
N ASN A 332 10.17 6.88 30.34
CA ASN A 332 10.19 5.44 30.60
C ASN A 332 9.55 5.15 31.96
N LEU A 333 8.45 4.38 31.95
CA LEU A 333 7.75 3.89 33.14
C LEU A 333 8.03 2.41 33.39
N GLY A 334 8.98 1.77 32.68
CA GLY A 334 9.22 0.33 32.74
C GLY A 334 9.69 -0.17 34.09
N GLU A 335 9.24 -1.36 34.47
CA GLU A 335 9.65 -2.02 35.72
C GLU A 335 10.15 -3.47 35.48
N LYS A 336 11.41 -3.74 35.79
CA LYS A 336 12.02 -5.06 35.59
C LYS A 336 11.30 -6.20 36.32
N LYS A 337 10.71 -5.91 37.53
CA LYS A 337 9.95 -6.91 38.28
C LYS A 337 8.67 -7.35 37.53
N TYR A 338 8.04 -6.41 36.84
CA TYR A 338 6.89 -6.71 35.99
C TYR A 338 7.27 -7.69 34.87
N VAL A 339 8.36 -7.43 34.13
CA VAL A 339 8.86 -8.32 33.07
C VAL A 339 9.15 -9.71 33.63
N THR A 340 9.89 -9.77 34.78
CA THR A 340 10.19 -11.05 35.44
C THR A 340 8.93 -11.83 35.81
N LYS A 341 7.87 -11.15 36.23
CA LYS A 341 6.59 -11.76 36.61
C LYS A 341 5.80 -12.24 35.39
N ALA A 342 5.77 -11.44 34.33
CA ALA A 342 5.15 -11.82 33.05
C ALA A 342 5.81 -13.06 32.45
N HIS A 343 7.16 -13.11 32.43
CA HIS A 343 7.93 -14.28 31.98
C HIS A 343 7.63 -15.54 32.79
N LYS A 344 7.49 -15.43 34.12
CA LYS A 344 7.09 -16.56 34.97
C LYS A 344 5.71 -17.10 34.64
N ALA A 345 4.84 -16.26 34.09
CA ALA A 345 3.52 -16.65 33.64
C ALA A 345 3.50 -17.16 32.17
N GLY A 346 4.67 -17.20 31.51
CA GLY A 346 4.79 -17.63 30.11
C GLY A 346 4.48 -16.55 29.07
N LEU A 347 4.40 -15.27 29.50
CA LEU A 347 4.10 -14.14 28.60
C LEU A 347 5.41 -13.50 28.11
N GLN A 348 5.48 -13.19 26.81
CA GLN A 348 6.43 -12.19 26.31
C GLN A 348 5.97 -10.78 26.67
N VAL A 349 6.92 -9.86 26.80
CA VAL A 349 6.66 -8.44 27.06
C VAL A 349 7.16 -7.62 25.87
N TRP A 350 6.23 -7.05 25.08
CA TRP A 350 6.55 -6.09 24.03
C TRP A 350 6.19 -4.71 24.54
N VAL A 351 7.19 -3.84 24.69
CA VAL A 351 6.98 -2.52 25.30
C VAL A 351 6.45 -1.56 24.25
N MET A 352 5.32 -0.91 24.53
CA MET A 352 4.80 0.13 23.64
C MET A 352 5.68 1.38 23.73
N LEU A 353 5.97 1.96 22.55
CA LEU A 353 6.48 3.31 22.36
C LEU A 353 5.45 4.13 21.60
N ASP A 354 4.91 5.18 22.22
CA ASP A 354 3.91 6.08 21.63
C ASP A 354 4.44 7.50 21.40
N ASP A 355 3.70 8.29 20.61
CA ASP A 355 3.95 9.70 20.30
C ASP A 355 2.83 10.64 20.81
N ILE A 356 2.08 10.23 21.83
CA ILE A 356 0.93 11.00 22.34
C ILE A 356 1.29 12.33 23.01
N ASN A 357 2.57 12.65 23.15
CA ASN A 357 3.03 13.94 23.64
C ASN A 357 2.85 15.03 22.57
N ILE A 358 1.80 15.81 22.69
CA ILE A 358 1.43 16.88 21.76
C ILE A 358 2.46 18.02 21.62
N SER A 359 3.50 18.05 22.44
CA SER A 359 4.60 19.04 22.37
C SER A 359 5.71 18.63 21.40
N THR A 360 5.68 17.40 20.87
CA THR A 360 6.65 16.91 19.91
C THR A 360 6.23 17.21 18.46
N ASP A 361 7.24 17.41 17.60
CA ASP A 361 7.10 17.60 16.16
C ASP A 361 7.70 16.38 15.44
N GLY A 362 6.87 15.61 14.75
CA GLY A 362 7.29 14.38 14.06
C GLY A 362 8.41 14.61 13.04
N LEU A 363 8.43 15.77 12.33
CA LEU A 363 9.53 16.10 11.42
C LEU A 363 10.86 16.34 12.16
N GLN A 364 10.82 16.92 13.36
CA GLN A 364 12.02 17.06 14.17
C GLN A 364 12.50 15.70 14.70
N VAL A 365 11.59 14.90 15.23
CA VAL A 365 11.92 13.58 15.81
C VAL A 365 12.43 12.62 14.72
N PHE A 366 11.63 12.40 13.68
CA PHE A 366 11.90 11.36 12.68
C PHE A 366 12.69 11.89 11.46
N GLY A 367 12.62 13.17 11.14
CA GLY A 367 13.33 13.77 10.01
C GLY A 367 14.83 13.97 10.27
N THR A 368 15.23 14.17 11.52
CA THR A 368 16.62 14.46 11.91
C THR A 368 17.37 13.18 12.29
N THR A 369 18.42 12.82 11.55
CA THR A 369 19.19 11.57 11.80
C THR A 369 19.75 11.46 13.21
N SER A 370 20.25 12.56 13.82
CA SER A 370 20.75 12.52 15.22
C SER A 370 19.63 12.21 16.21
N HIS A 371 18.42 12.75 16.01
CA HIS A 371 17.27 12.53 16.89
C HIS A 371 16.78 11.08 16.78
N ARG A 372 16.66 10.55 15.54
CA ARG A 372 16.35 9.13 15.35
C ARG A 372 17.35 8.21 16.05
N LYS A 373 18.65 8.49 15.92
CA LYS A 373 19.69 7.71 16.61
C LYS A 373 19.57 7.78 18.14
N THR A 374 19.25 8.96 18.68
CA THR A 374 19.01 9.12 20.13
C THR A 374 17.80 8.29 20.55
N LEU A 375 16.69 8.37 19.82
CA LEU A 375 15.47 7.64 20.13
C LEU A 375 15.67 6.13 20.06
N ILE A 376 16.31 5.63 19.01
CA ILE A 376 16.60 4.20 18.84
C ILE A 376 17.50 3.70 19.99
N ALA A 377 18.58 4.43 20.31
CA ALA A 377 19.46 4.04 21.40
C ALA A 377 18.72 4.01 22.74
N ALA A 378 17.93 5.07 23.05
CA ALA A 378 17.17 5.14 24.29
C ALA A 378 16.18 4.00 24.45
N VAL A 379 15.45 3.63 23.38
CA VAL A 379 14.45 2.54 23.39
C VAL A 379 15.14 1.18 23.52
N ILE A 380 16.16 0.91 22.71
CA ILE A 380 16.89 -0.36 22.74
C ILE A 380 17.56 -0.60 24.10
N ASP A 381 18.24 0.43 24.63
CA ASP A 381 18.91 0.31 25.94
C ASP A 381 17.88 0.08 27.05
N ALA A 382 16.75 0.79 27.04
CA ALA A 382 15.69 0.61 28.03
C ALA A 382 15.06 -0.79 27.97
N VAL A 383 14.75 -1.31 26.77
CA VAL A 383 14.18 -2.66 26.59
C VAL A 383 15.16 -3.73 27.09
N LYS A 384 16.46 -3.60 26.80
CA LYS A 384 17.51 -4.50 27.27
C LYS A 384 17.68 -4.44 28.78
N GLU A 385 17.69 -3.26 29.40
CA GLU A 385 17.77 -3.10 30.84
C GLU A 385 16.60 -3.76 31.58
N LEU A 386 15.39 -3.61 31.02
CA LEU A 386 14.17 -4.25 31.51
C LEU A 386 14.19 -5.76 31.31
N GLY A 387 14.87 -6.26 30.27
CA GLY A 387 14.86 -7.65 29.84
C GLY A 387 13.57 -8.01 29.12
N ALA A 388 12.93 -7.06 28.46
CA ALA A 388 11.74 -7.28 27.65
C ALA A 388 12.11 -7.91 26.28
N ASP A 389 11.10 -8.47 25.58
CA ASP A 389 11.29 -9.32 24.40
C ASP A 389 11.11 -8.57 23.08
N GLY A 390 10.47 -7.40 23.13
CA GLY A 390 10.17 -6.63 21.91
C GLY A 390 9.69 -5.22 22.17
N ILE A 391 9.43 -4.55 21.05
CA ILE A 391 8.91 -3.19 20.97
C ILE A 391 7.62 -3.23 20.15
N ASN A 392 6.58 -2.55 20.65
CA ASN A 392 5.37 -2.24 19.92
C ASN A 392 5.36 -0.73 19.66
N LEU A 393 5.45 -0.33 18.40
CA LEU A 393 5.54 1.07 18.00
C LEU A 393 4.15 1.59 17.65
N ASP A 394 3.64 2.52 18.44
CA ASP A 394 2.31 3.13 18.33
C ASP A 394 2.43 4.63 18.08
N VAL A 395 2.64 5.00 16.80
CA VAL A 395 2.82 6.39 16.37
C VAL A 395 1.58 6.84 15.61
N GLU A 396 0.76 7.68 16.27
CA GLU A 396 -0.58 8.05 15.80
C GLU A 396 -0.73 9.53 15.44
N THR A 397 0.17 10.42 15.92
CA THR A 397 -0.04 11.87 15.79
C THR A 397 0.68 12.52 14.60
N ILE A 398 1.43 11.75 13.82
CA ILE A 398 2.18 12.25 12.66
C ILE A 398 1.26 12.64 11.49
N LYS A 399 1.77 13.54 10.64
CA LYS A 399 1.11 13.98 9.42
C LYS A 399 1.74 13.34 8.18
N SER A 400 1.10 13.50 7.03
CA SER A 400 1.54 12.90 5.77
C SER A 400 2.93 13.31 5.31
N ASP A 401 3.39 14.51 5.66
CA ASP A 401 4.74 15.01 5.35
C ASP A 401 5.84 14.34 6.19
N VAL A 402 5.47 13.71 7.31
CA VAL A 402 6.38 12.92 8.16
C VAL A 402 6.55 11.49 7.66
N GLY A 403 5.62 10.97 6.85
CA GLY A 403 5.61 9.58 6.41
C GLY A 403 6.96 9.01 5.97
N PRO A 404 7.68 9.63 5.00
CA PRO A 404 8.98 9.13 4.55
C PRO A 404 10.04 9.06 5.67
N SER A 405 10.05 10.03 6.59
CA SER A 405 10.96 10.05 7.74
C SER A 405 10.62 8.95 8.75
N TYR A 406 9.34 8.71 8.95
CA TYR A 406 8.85 7.66 9.84
C TYR A 406 9.20 6.27 9.32
N ILE A 407 9.04 6.01 8.02
CA ILE A 407 9.50 4.75 7.41
C ILE A 407 11.01 4.57 7.54
N GLN A 408 11.80 5.65 7.36
CA GLN A 408 13.24 5.58 7.59
C GLN A 408 13.58 5.24 9.06
N PHE A 409 12.85 5.83 10.02
CA PHE A 409 13.00 5.48 11.44
C PHE A 409 12.69 3.99 11.71
N ILE A 410 11.60 3.47 11.13
CA ILE A 410 11.23 2.05 11.29
C ILE A 410 12.32 1.13 10.71
N ARG A 411 12.91 1.46 9.55
CA ARG A 411 14.03 0.69 8.98
C ARG A 411 15.24 0.67 9.91
N GLU A 412 15.63 1.83 10.44
CA GLU A 412 16.76 1.96 11.37
C GLU A 412 16.50 1.22 12.70
N LEU A 413 15.29 1.34 13.25
CA LEU A 413 14.87 0.63 14.47
C LEU A 413 14.84 -0.89 14.23
N SER A 414 14.33 -1.35 13.09
CA SER A 414 14.31 -2.77 12.71
C SER A 414 15.73 -3.36 12.68
N ALA A 415 16.69 -2.67 12.05
CA ALA A 415 18.08 -3.10 12.03
C ALA A 415 18.67 -3.21 13.46
N ALA A 416 18.35 -2.24 14.34
CA ALA A 416 18.77 -2.28 15.75
C ALA A 416 18.12 -3.44 16.52
N CYS A 417 16.82 -3.68 16.31
CA CYS A 417 16.09 -4.81 16.91
C CYS A 417 16.69 -6.17 16.48
N ARG A 418 17.08 -6.33 15.20
CA ARG A 418 17.72 -7.56 14.71
C ARG A 418 19.05 -7.85 15.40
N LYS A 419 19.89 -6.82 15.63
CA LYS A 419 21.15 -6.95 16.38
C LYS A 419 20.92 -7.53 17.79
N GLU A 420 19.86 -7.08 18.44
CA GLU A 420 19.54 -7.44 19.82
C GLU A 420 18.54 -8.59 19.96
N LYS A 421 18.04 -9.13 18.83
CA LYS A 421 17.03 -10.20 18.77
C LYS A 421 15.70 -9.81 19.46
N LEU A 422 15.30 -8.57 19.30
CA LEU A 422 14.03 -8.02 19.79
C LEU A 422 12.97 -8.08 18.70
N VAL A 423 11.75 -8.45 19.09
CA VAL A 423 10.57 -8.35 18.20
C VAL A 423 10.25 -6.88 17.96
N LEU A 424 9.88 -6.53 16.72
CA LEU A 424 9.35 -5.22 16.38
C LEU A 424 7.96 -5.38 15.76
N SER A 425 6.95 -4.85 16.43
CA SER A 425 5.59 -4.69 15.91
C SER A 425 5.26 -3.21 15.75
N VAL A 426 4.42 -2.87 14.77
CA VAL A 426 4.01 -1.49 14.48
C VAL A 426 2.51 -1.41 14.36
N ASP A 427 1.89 -0.52 15.14
CA ASP A 427 0.45 -0.29 15.14
C ASP A 427 0.06 0.70 14.03
N ASN A 428 -1.06 0.43 13.39
CA ASN A 428 -1.57 1.24 12.30
C ASN A 428 -3.09 1.38 12.37
N TYR A 429 -3.57 2.54 11.98
CA TYR A 429 -4.98 2.70 11.65
C TYR A 429 -5.42 1.77 10.51
N SER A 430 -6.71 1.45 10.46
CA SER A 430 -7.29 0.78 9.29
C SER A 430 -6.87 1.48 7.99
N PRO A 431 -6.45 0.73 6.93
CA PRO A 431 -6.00 1.33 5.69
C PRO A 431 -7.09 2.16 5.01
N MET A 432 -6.83 3.47 4.88
CA MET A 432 -7.68 4.46 4.23
C MET A 432 -6.80 5.38 3.37
N PRO A 433 -7.34 6.06 2.35
CA PRO A 433 -6.53 6.95 1.50
C PRO A 433 -5.73 8.01 2.29
N HIS A 434 -6.30 8.55 3.36
CA HIS A 434 -5.66 9.56 4.20
C HIS A 434 -4.60 8.99 5.18
N THR A 435 -4.53 7.67 5.35
CA THR A 435 -3.51 6.98 6.16
C THR A 435 -2.47 6.25 5.29
N ALA A 436 -2.49 6.44 3.97
CA ALA A 436 -1.57 5.76 3.05
C ALA A 436 -0.09 6.13 3.29
N PHE A 437 0.17 7.31 3.87
CA PHE A 437 1.51 7.78 4.20
C PHE A 437 2.24 6.96 5.26
N TYR A 438 1.53 6.10 6.00
CA TYR A 438 2.16 5.12 6.91
C TYR A 438 2.91 4.02 6.14
N ASP A 439 2.61 3.81 4.86
CA ASP A 439 3.29 2.87 3.97
C ASP A 439 3.47 1.47 4.58
N ARG A 440 2.33 0.81 4.86
CA ARG A 440 2.31 -0.52 5.46
C ARG A 440 3.00 -1.59 4.63
N THR A 441 3.10 -1.38 3.32
CA THR A 441 3.88 -2.27 2.43
C THR A 441 5.35 -2.26 2.81
N GLN A 442 5.94 -1.08 3.01
CA GLN A 442 7.33 -0.95 3.46
C GLN A 442 7.50 -1.44 4.90
N GLN A 443 6.56 -1.10 5.79
CA GLN A 443 6.57 -1.64 7.16
C GLN A 443 6.60 -3.17 7.13
N GLY A 444 5.69 -3.82 6.38
CA GLY A 444 5.58 -5.27 6.26
C GLY A 444 6.85 -5.96 5.74
N GLN A 445 7.74 -5.25 5.04
CA GLN A 445 9.03 -5.80 4.63
C GLN A 445 10.03 -5.88 5.79
N VAL A 446 10.05 -4.89 6.67
CA VAL A 446 11.14 -4.69 7.63
C VAL A 446 10.82 -5.06 9.07
N VAL A 447 9.52 -5.07 9.47
CA VAL A 447 9.11 -5.42 10.83
C VAL A 447 8.69 -6.89 10.96
N ASP A 448 8.55 -7.38 12.19
CA ASP A 448 8.06 -8.73 12.45
C ASP A 448 6.54 -8.81 12.32
N TYR A 449 5.84 -7.81 12.86
CA TYR A 449 4.38 -7.74 12.82
C TYR A 449 3.89 -6.32 12.54
N VAL A 450 2.79 -6.24 11.80
CA VAL A 450 2.00 -5.02 11.57
C VAL A 450 0.65 -5.24 12.22
N VAL A 451 0.34 -4.44 13.23
CA VAL A 451 -0.95 -4.47 13.90
C VAL A 451 -1.90 -3.51 13.20
N VAL A 452 -3.10 -3.94 12.86
CA VAL A 452 -4.18 -3.06 12.44
C VAL A 452 -5.15 -2.84 13.59
N MET A 453 -5.32 -1.61 14.02
CA MET A 453 -6.31 -1.20 15.01
C MET A 453 -7.70 -1.19 14.37
N ALA A 454 -8.39 -2.36 14.42
CA ALA A 454 -9.73 -2.51 13.85
C ALA A 454 -10.79 -2.03 14.85
N TYR A 455 -10.56 -0.88 15.45
CA TYR A 455 -11.45 -0.19 16.39
C TYR A 455 -11.34 1.34 16.21
N ASP A 456 -12.07 2.10 17.00
CA ASP A 456 -12.29 3.53 16.84
C ASP A 456 -12.84 3.91 15.44
N GLU A 457 -13.72 3.04 14.90
CA GLU A 457 -14.52 3.33 13.70
C GLU A 457 -15.30 4.63 13.89
N HIS A 458 -15.97 4.78 15.05
CA HIS A 458 -16.49 6.04 15.56
C HIS A 458 -15.71 6.39 16.83
N TYR A 459 -15.01 7.53 16.81
CA TYR A 459 -13.99 7.89 17.77
C TYR A 459 -14.36 9.17 18.55
N VAL A 460 -13.70 9.38 19.68
CA VAL A 460 -13.88 10.61 20.48
C VAL A 460 -13.62 11.86 19.62
N LYS A 461 -14.51 12.85 19.71
CA LYS A 461 -14.55 14.05 18.84
C LYS A 461 -14.90 13.76 17.37
N GLY A 462 -15.30 12.56 17.01
CA GLY A 462 -15.95 12.29 15.72
C GLY A 462 -17.32 12.99 15.66
N PRO A 463 -17.79 13.35 14.47
CA PRO A 463 -19.05 14.09 14.29
C PRO A 463 -20.29 13.21 14.39
N GLU A 464 -20.14 11.90 14.54
CA GLU A 464 -21.18 10.91 14.44
C GLU A 464 -21.07 9.85 15.53
N ALA A 465 -22.20 9.53 16.21
CA ALA A 465 -22.27 8.45 17.17
C ALA A 465 -22.41 7.10 16.45
N GLY A 466 -21.68 6.10 16.90
CA GLY A 466 -21.71 4.77 16.28
C GLY A 466 -20.92 3.72 17.03
N SER A 467 -20.85 2.53 16.45
CA SER A 467 -20.05 1.43 16.96
C SER A 467 -18.57 1.79 17.03
N THR A 468 -17.89 1.40 18.09
CA THR A 468 -16.43 1.49 18.19
C THR A 468 -15.75 0.57 17.18
N SER A 469 -16.37 -0.57 16.86
CA SER A 469 -15.83 -1.57 15.94
C SER A 469 -16.95 -2.46 15.42
N SER A 470 -17.54 -2.11 14.28
CA SER A 470 -18.53 -2.97 13.64
C SER A 470 -17.87 -4.21 13.03
N LEU A 471 -18.65 -5.28 12.85
CA LEU A 471 -18.19 -6.49 12.15
C LEU A 471 -17.70 -6.19 10.72
N ALA A 472 -18.35 -5.24 10.05
CA ALA A 472 -17.95 -4.78 8.72
C ALA A 472 -16.60 -4.09 8.75
N PHE A 473 -16.34 -3.24 9.75
CA PHE A 473 -15.08 -2.53 9.92
C PHE A 473 -13.92 -3.49 10.22
N VAL A 474 -14.13 -4.50 11.08
CA VAL A 474 -13.11 -5.54 11.36
C VAL A 474 -12.73 -6.28 10.07
N LYS A 475 -13.71 -6.75 9.29
CA LYS A 475 -13.46 -7.42 8.02
C LYS A 475 -12.68 -6.54 7.03
N GLN A 476 -13.11 -5.30 6.87
CA GLN A 476 -12.48 -4.35 5.95
C GLN A 476 -11.04 -4.01 6.38
N SER A 477 -10.81 -3.81 7.69
CA SER A 477 -9.48 -3.52 8.24
C SER A 477 -8.50 -4.67 8.01
N ALA A 478 -8.92 -5.91 8.28
CA ALA A 478 -8.12 -7.09 8.04
C ALA A 478 -7.82 -7.30 6.55
N GLU A 479 -8.85 -7.25 5.69
CA GLU A 479 -8.72 -7.45 4.24
C GLU A 479 -7.77 -6.43 3.60
N ARG A 480 -7.94 -5.15 3.92
CA ARG A 480 -7.11 -4.08 3.37
C ARG A 480 -5.65 -4.17 3.84
N THR A 481 -5.44 -4.55 5.11
CA THR A 481 -4.08 -4.69 5.64
C THR A 481 -3.36 -5.87 5.01
N ILE A 482 -4.03 -7.00 4.82
CA ILE A 482 -3.46 -8.19 4.16
C ILE A 482 -3.17 -7.94 2.67
N ALA A 483 -3.87 -7.00 2.03
CA ALA A 483 -3.53 -6.58 0.67
C ALA A 483 -2.18 -5.84 0.57
N GLU A 484 -1.70 -5.22 1.67
CA GLU A 484 -0.46 -4.46 1.74
C GLU A 484 0.67 -5.22 2.46
N VAL A 485 0.33 -6.15 3.38
CA VAL A 485 1.26 -6.85 4.28
C VAL A 485 1.03 -8.37 4.21
N PRO A 486 2.08 -9.21 4.20
CA PRO A 486 1.93 -10.66 4.30
C PRO A 486 1.08 -11.05 5.52
N LYS A 487 0.05 -11.88 5.32
CA LYS A 487 -0.94 -12.21 6.35
C LYS A 487 -0.35 -12.76 7.64
N GLU A 488 0.72 -13.53 7.54
CA GLU A 488 1.45 -14.10 8.69
C GLU A 488 2.14 -13.06 9.56
N LYS A 489 2.26 -11.81 9.08
CA LYS A 489 2.77 -10.67 9.84
C LYS A 489 1.67 -9.76 10.37
N VAL A 490 0.41 -9.96 9.96
CA VAL A 490 -0.70 -9.10 10.39
C VAL A 490 -1.23 -9.55 11.74
N ILE A 491 -1.40 -8.60 12.66
CA ILE A 491 -2.13 -8.78 13.93
C ILE A 491 -3.39 -7.91 13.85
N VAL A 492 -4.57 -8.51 14.08
CA VAL A 492 -5.83 -7.77 14.06
C VAL A 492 -6.19 -7.33 15.49
N GLY A 493 -6.17 -6.01 15.72
CA GLY A 493 -6.52 -5.40 17.00
C GLY A 493 -8.03 -5.23 17.15
N LEU A 494 -8.60 -5.72 18.26
CA LEU A 494 -10.03 -5.66 18.60
C LEU A 494 -10.23 -4.92 19.93
N PRO A 495 -11.38 -4.25 20.15
CA PRO A 495 -11.63 -3.52 21.39
C PRO A 495 -12.21 -4.41 22.48
N PHE A 496 -11.84 -4.13 23.73
CA PHE A 496 -12.54 -4.59 24.93
C PHE A 496 -13.42 -3.50 25.56
N TYR A 497 -13.75 -2.48 24.79
CA TYR A 497 -14.54 -1.35 25.23
C TYR A 497 -15.50 -0.91 24.12
N SER A 498 -16.51 -0.17 24.54
CA SER A 498 -17.32 0.61 23.62
C SER A 498 -17.39 2.09 24.06
N ARG A 499 -18.21 2.87 23.38
CA ARG A 499 -18.44 4.27 23.71
C ARG A 499 -19.89 4.51 24.07
N LEU A 500 -20.12 5.04 25.27
CA LEU A 500 -21.41 5.64 25.62
C LEU A 500 -21.44 7.04 25.01
N TRP A 501 -22.21 7.23 23.98
CA TRP A 501 -22.44 8.49 23.32
C TRP A 501 -23.52 9.30 24.04
N CYS A 502 -23.36 10.62 24.09
CA CYS A 502 -24.31 11.55 24.67
C CYS A 502 -24.56 12.70 23.67
N GLU A 503 -25.82 12.86 23.29
CA GLU A 503 -26.34 13.95 22.46
C GLU A 503 -27.10 14.93 23.33
N THR A 504 -26.55 16.11 23.61
CA THR A 504 -27.20 17.16 24.39
C THR A 504 -27.72 18.23 23.45
N PRO A 505 -29.05 18.54 23.45
CA PRO A 505 -29.59 19.61 22.62
C PRO A 505 -28.82 20.93 22.79
N ALA A 506 -28.50 21.59 21.70
CA ALA A 506 -27.72 22.84 21.67
C ALA A 506 -28.13 23.68 20.46
N GLU A 507 -28.00 24.99 20.56
CA GLU A 507 -28.33 25.90 19.46
C GLU A 507 -27.11 26.25 18.60
N SER A 508 -25.89 26.20 19.18
CA SER A 508 -24.66 26.61 18.54
C SER A 508 -23.41 26.00 19.17
N GLU A 509 -22.27 26.13 18.51
CA GLU A 509 -20.97 25.70 19.00
C GLU A 509 -20.54 26.42 20.30
N SER A 510 -21.08 27.63 20.57
CA SER A 510 -20.80 28.36 21.81
C SER A 510 -21.39 27.72 23.07
N ASP A 511 -22.27 26.73 22.92
CA ASP A 511 -22.86 26.00 24.02
C ASP A 511 -21.92 24.88 24.57
N LYS A 512 -20.78 24.63 23.94
CA LYS A 512 -19.75 23.69 24.42
C LYS A 512 -19.27 24.06 25.82
N THR A 513 -19.23 23.06 26.69
CA THR A 513 -18.72 23.19 28.06
C THR A 513 -17.27 22.71 28.19
N ASP A 514 -16.81 21.90 27.25
CA ASP A 514 -15.42 21.45 27.17
C ASP A 514 -15.01 21.13 25.72
N ASN A 515 -13.71 20.85 25.52
CA ASN A 515 -13.12 20.57 24.22
C ASN A 515 -13.38 19.13 23.71
N SER A 516 -14.00 18.26 24.51
CA SER A 516 -14.36 16.90 24.11
C SER A 516 -15.66 16.85 23.30
N GLN A 517 -16.47 17.91 23.35
CA GLN A 517 -17.74 18.02 22.66
C GLN A 517 -17.58 18.48 21.22
N VAL A 518 -18.41 17.94 20.33
CA VAL A 518 -18.53 18.35 18.92
C VAL A 518 -19.95 18.90 18.70
N PHE A 519 -20.07 20.08 18.13
CA PHE A 519 -21.37 20.60 17.73
C PHE A 519 -21.78 19.96 16.39
N VAL A 520 -22.95 19.37 16.37
CA VAL A 520 -23.54 18.73 15.19
C VAL A 520 -24.82 19.47 14.82
N ASP A 521 -24.98 19.81 13.54
CA ASP A 521 -26.19 20.42 12.97
C ASP A 521 -26.74 19.51 11.86
N ASN A 522 -27.79 18.77 12.17
CA ASN A 522 -28.50 17.86 11.25
C ASN A 522 -29.79 18.47 10.71
N SER A 523 -29.89 19.77 10.65
CA SER A 523 -31.09 20.46 10.18
C SER A 523 -31.44 20.18 8.71
N ASP A 524 -30.50 19.61 7.94
CA ASP A 524 -30.69 19.10 6.58
C ASP A 524 -31.24 17.66 6.51
N GLY A 525 -31.36 16.97 7.65
CA GLY A 525 -31.88 15.61 7.72
C GLY A 525 -30.93 14.52 7.24
N THR A 526 -29.63 14.79 7.17
CA THR A 526 -28.61 13.83 6.66
C THR A 526 -28.16 12.79 7.69
N TYR A 527 -28.49 12.98 8.97
CA TYR A 527 -28.12 12.08 10.06
C TYR A 527 -29.32 11.64 10.87
N ASP A 528 -29.39 10.35 11.24
CA ASP A 528 -30.48 9.77 12.06
C ASP A 528 -30.27 10.08 13.56
N SER A 529 -30.41 11.34 13.93
CA SER A 529 -30.37 11.81 15.31
C SER A 529 -31.76 12.17 15.82
N LYS A 530 -31.99 11.98 17.11
CA LYS A 530 -33.20 12.44 17.79
C LYS A 530 -33.25 13.98 17.94
N ASN A 531 -32.09 14.62 17.87
CA ASN A 531 -31.90 16.05 17.94
C ASN A 531 -31.36 16.62 16.62
N ASN A 532 -31.93 17.70 16.13
CA ASN A 532 -31.43 18.33 14.91
C ASN A 532 -30.10 19.09 15.15
N LYS A 533 -29.96 19.70 16.32
CA LYS A 533 -28.76 20.38 16.77
C LYS A 533 -28.40 19.93 18.16
N TYR A 534 -27.16 19.52 18.33
CA TYR A 534 -26.73 18.97 19.62
C TYR A 534 -25.21 19.06 19.78
N LEU A 535 -24.77 18.94 21.01
CA LEU A 535 -23.38 18.65 21.35
C LEU A 535 -23.22 17.16 21.51
N LEU A 536 -22.35 16.57 20.70
CA LEU A 536 -21.99 15.17 20.77
C LEU A 536 -20.74 15.01 21.62
N SER A 537 -20.83 14.12 22.61
CA SER A 537 -19.68 13.67 23.40
C SER A 537 -19.71 12.15 23.58
N SER A 538 -18.57 11.56 23.94
CA SER A 538 -18.54 10.13 24.25
C SER A 538 -17.59 9.82 25.41
N LYS A 539 -17.88 8.71 26.09
CA LYS A 539 -17.07 8.16 27.16
C LYS A 539 -16.79 6.69 26.86
N GLY A 540 -15.50 6.29 26.93
CA GLY A 540 -15.13 4.87 26.87
C GLY A 540 -15.71 4.11 28.05
N VAL A 541 -16.31 2.95 27.78
CA VAL A 541 -16.98 2.10 28.79
C VAL A 541 -16.47 0.67 28.64
N SER A 542 -16.10 0.04 29.76
CA SER A 542 -15.72 -1.38 29.79
C SER A 542 -16.97 -2.27 29.63
N MET A 543 -16.81 -3.53 29.25
CA MET A 543 -17.90 -4.50 29.14
C MET A 543 -18.70 -4.61 30.45
N GLU A 544 -18.06 -4.58 31.63
CA GLU A 544 -18.73 -4.52 32.90
C GLU A 544 -19.51 -3.20 33.11
N GLY A 545 -18.88 -2.08 32.68
CA GLY A 545 -19.54 -0.77 32.74
C GLY A 545 -20.80 -0.70 31.89
N GLU A 546 -20.80 -1.31 30.71
CA GLU A 546 -21.96 -1.45 29.81
C GLU A 546 -23.08 -2.23 30.51
N ASN A 547 -22.75 -3.38 31.09
CA ASN A 547 -23.69 -4.21 31.83
C ASN A 547 -24.32 -3.44 33.03
N ASN A 548 -23.56 -2.57 33.68
CA ASN A 548 -24.04 -1.72 34.76
C ASN A 548 -25.04 -0.69 34.23
N ILE A 549 -24.72 0.01 33.13
CA ILE A 549 -25.63 0.99 32.50
C ILE A 549 -26.95 0.32 32.08
N ILE A 550 -26.86 -0.83 31.39
CA ILE A 550 -28.03 -1.59 30.93
C ILE A 550 -28.96 -1.94 32.12
N ARG A 551 -28.37 -2.39 33.21
CA ARG A 551 -29.12 -2.78 34.42
C ARG A 551 -29.71 -1.57 35.18
N GLU A 552 -28.91 -0.50 35.33
CA GLU A 552 -29.33 0.71 36.05
C GLU A 552 -30.51 1.42 35.41
N HIS A 553 -30.56 1.41 34.08
CA HIS A 553 -31.62 2.05 33.30
C HIS A 553 -32.68 1.05 32.78
N ASP A 554 -32.62 -0.25 33.17
CA ASP A 554 -33.54 -1.31 32.73
C ASP A 554 -33.74 -1.34 31.21
N LEU A 555 -32.61 -1.32 30.47
CA LEU A 555 -32.60 -1.15 29.02
C LEU A 555 -32.87 -2.45 28.27
N SER A 556 -33.66 -2.35 27.21
CA SER A 556 -33.84 -3.43 26.24
C SER A 556 -32.80 -3.37 25.14
N LEU A 557 -32.20 -4.50 24.80
CA LEU A 557 -31.18 -4.62 23.77
C LEU A 557 -31.81 -5.06 22.45
N THR A 558 -31.41 -4.43 21.36
CA THR A 558 -31.76 -4.81 19.97
C THR A 558 -30.51 -5.26 19.24
N TRP A 559 -30.52 -6.47 18.67
CA TRP A 559 -29.42 -6.95 17.84
C TRP A 559 -29.43 -6.28 16.47
N LEU A 560 -28.28 -5.76 16.04
CA LEU A 560 -28.06 -5.17 14.72
C LEU A 560 -27.19 -6.10 13.88
N ASP A 561 -27.79 -6.81 12.93
CA ASP A 561 -27.09 -7.83 12.11
C ASP A 561 -25.94 -7.25 11.27
N ASP A 562 -26.10 -6.05 10.74
CA ASP A 562 -25.13 -5.33 9.93
C ASP A 562 -23.90 -4.85 10.72
N VAL A 563 -24.11 -4.51 11.99
CA VAL A 563 -23.05 -4.10 12.92
C VAL A 563 -22.42 -5.29 13.64
N GLY A 564 -23.22 -6.35 13.89
CA GLY A 564 -22.82 -7.52 14.67
C GLY A 564 -22.74 -7.23 16.18
N GLN A 565 -23.60 -6.34 16.68
CA GLN A 565 -23.64 -5.93 18.09
C GLN A 565 -25.07 -5.70 18.57
N PHE A 566 -25.27 -5.78 19.88
CA PHE A 566 -26.46 -5.22 20.50
C PHE A 566 -26.39 -3.70 20.55
N TYR A 567 -27.54 -3.06 20.41
CA TYR A 567 -27.73 -1.62 20.51
C TYR A 567 -28.79 -1.31 21.55
N THR A 568 -28.57 -0.21 22.26
CA THR A 568 -29.57 0.38 23.15
C THR A 568 -29.43 1.89 23.20
N GLU A 569 -30.52 2.56 23.57
CA GLU A 569 -30.54 4.01 23.78
C GLU A 569 -31.52 4.37 24.93
N TYR A 570 -31.27 5.49 25.59
CA TYR A 570 -32.15 6.04 26.61
C TYR A 570 -32.05 7.56 26.68
N GLU A 571 -33.06 8.19 27.28
CA GLU A 571 -33.06 9.62 27.54
C GLU A 571 -32.88 9.86 29.03
N GLU A 572 -31.98 10.76 29.40
CA GLU A 572 -31.82 11.21 30.79
C GLU A 572 -31.48 12.70 30.81
N ASN A 573 -32.17 13.47 31.68
CA ASN A 573 -31.95 14.91 31.86
C ASN A 573 -31.99 15.73 30.55
N GLY A 574 -32.82 15.29 29.58
CA GLY A 574 -32.98 15.95 28.28
C GLY A 574 -31.86 15.68 27.27
N SER A 575 -30.93 14.77 27.57
CA SER A 575 -29.93 14.27 26.65
C SER A 575 -30.22 12.84 26.22
N TRP A 576 -29.88 12.49 24.98
CA TRP A 576 -29.99 11.13 24.50
C TRP A 576 -28.66 10.42 24.65
N TYR A 577 -28.71 9.18 25.16
CA TYR A 577 -27.55 8.30 25.30
C TYR A 577 -27.71 7.10 24.39
N ARG A 578 -26.63 6.72 23.69
CA ARG A 578 -26.58 5.60 22.76
C ARG A 578 -25.38 4.71 23.04
N LEU A 579 -25.58 3.39 22.94
CA LEU A 579 -24.58 2.39 23.24
C LEU A 579 -24.66 1.24 22.24
N TRP A 580 -23.56 0.94 21.56
CA TRP A 580 -23.31 -0.29 20.81
C TRP A 580 -22.48 -1.20 21.70
N VAL A 581 -23.10 -2.27 22.20
CA VAL A 581 -22.55 -3.09 23.28
C VAL A 581 -21.47 -4.02 22.76
N GLU A 582 -20.33 -4.02 23.43
CA GLU A 582 -19.27 -5.00 23.21
C GLU A 582 -19.42 -6.15 24.22
N ASP A 583 -19.77 -7.34 23.73
CA ASP A 583 -20.05 -8.51 24.55
C ASP A 583 -19.42 -9.79 23.93
N GLU A 584 -19.70 -10.93 24.57
CA GLU A 584 -19.21 -12.23 24.08
C GLU A 584 -19.77 -12.60 22.70
N ASN A 585 -20.96 -12.13 22.31
CA ASN A 585 -21.56 -12.42 21.00
C ASN A 585 -20.87 -11.62 19.90
N SER A 586 -20.65 -10.33 20.12
CA SER A 586 -19.93 -9.46 19.19
C SER A 586 -18.47 -9.90 19.07
N MET A 587 -17.82 -10.27 20.17
CA MET A 587 -16.45 -10.77 20.17
C MET A 587 -16.32 -12.10 19.41
N ASP A 588 -17.26 -13.03 19.56
CA ASP A 588 -17.24 -14.31 18.81
C ASP A 588 -17.28 -14.06 17.29
N LEU A 589 -18.15 -13.17 16.83
CA LEU A 589 -18.24 -12.79 15.42
C LEU A 589 -16.97 -12.09 14.90
N LYS A 590 -16.42 -11.16 15.69
CA LYS A 590 -15.18 -10.43 15.34
C LYS A 590 -13.97 -11.37 15.28
N MET A 591 -13.84 -12.27 16.26
CA MET A 591 -12.80 -13.29 16.27
C MET A 591 -12.92 -14.24 15.06
N GLN A 592 -14.15 -14.70 14.76
CA GLN A 592 -14.40 -15.51 13.57
C GLN A 592 -13.97 -14.76 12.29
N ALA A 593 -14.35 -13.48 12.17
CA ALA A 593 -14.00 -12.66 11.02
C ALA A 593 -12.48 -12.45 10.92
N ALA A 594 -11.81 -12.01 11.98
CA ALA A 594 -10.38 -11.78 12.01
C ALA A 594 -9.60 -13.05 11.67
N CYS A 595 -9.90 -14.18 12.32
CA CYS A 595 -9.18 -15.44 12.12
C CYS A 595 -9.47 -16.11 10.78
N SER A 596 -10.58 -15.75 10.07
CA SER A 596 -10.87 -16.27 8.73
C SER A 596 -9.82 -15.88 7.67
N TYR A 597 -9.07 -14.83 7.92
CA TYR A 597 -7.97 -14.35 7.07
C TYR A 597 -6.62 -15.03 7.40
N GLU A 598 -6.56 -15.90 8.42
CA GLU A 598 -5.35 -16.58 8.91
C GLU A 598 -4.20 -15.59 9.22
N PRO A 599 -4.44 -14.56 10.05
CA PRO A 599 -3.41 -13.60 10.41
C PRO A 599 -2.35 -14.20 11.33
N GLY A 600 -1.20 -13.53 11.46
CA GLY A 600 -0.16 -13.89 12.44
C GLY A 600 -0.59 -13.73 13.89
N GLY A 601 -1.65 -12.94 14.15
CA GLY A 601 -2.14 -12.75 15.51
C GLY A 601 -3.43 -11.95 15.63
N VAL A 602 -3.87 -11.83 16.89
CA VAL A 602 -4.92 -10.92 17.34
C VAL A 602 -4.41 -10.12 18.54
N ALA A 603 -4.92 -8.92 18.71
CA ALA A 603 -4.59 -8.05 19.84
C ALA A 603 -5.84 -7.39 20.43
N PHE A 604 -5.78 -6.99 21.70
CA PHE A 604 -6.96 -6.50 22.41
C PHE A 604 -6.67 -5.20 23.16
N PHE A 605 -7.38 -4.14 22.84
CA PHE A 605 -7.31 -2.86 23.51
C PHE A 605 -8.56 -2.64 24.35
N LYS A 606 -8.45 -2.59 25.66
CA LYS A 606 -7.30 -2.84 26.50
C LYS A 606 -7.65 -3.77 27.64
N LEU A 607 -6.62 -4.41 28.19
CA LEU A 607 -6.76 -5.29 29.36
C LEU A 607 -7.44 -4.58 30.54
N ASN A 608 -8.22 -5.33 31.33
CA ASN A 608 -9.08 -4.88 32.42
C ASN A 608 -10.34 -4.10 31.96
N MET A 609 -10.69 -4.15 30.68
CA MET A 609 -11.99 -3.67 30.21
C MET A 609 -12.91 -4.80 29.73
N GLU A 610 -12.38 -6.01 29.60
CA GLU A 610 -13.11 -7.20 29.18
C GLU A 610 -13.85 -7.89 30.34
N ASN A 611 -14.90 -8.65 29.99
CA ASN A 611 -15.47 -9.67 30.87
C ASN A 611 -14.55 -10.90 30.89
N LYS A 612 -14.51 -11.65 31.99
CA LYS A 612 -13.67 -12.86 32.12
C LYS A 612 -14.03 -13.95 31.12
N GLU A 613 -15.30 -14.04 30.76
CA GLU A 613 -15.86 -15.00 29.81
C GLU A 613 -15.34 -14.78 28.40
N THR A 614 -14.98 -13.55 28.04
CA THR A 614 -14.44 -13.17 26.72
C THR A 614 -13.19 -13.96 26.35
N TRP A 615 -12.32 -14.25 27.31
CA TRP A 615 -11.12 -15.07 27.06
C TRP A 615 -11.44 -16.50 26.63
N SER A 616 -12.57 -17.05 27.08
CA SER A 616 -13.04 -18.36 26.62
C SER A 616 -13.47 -18.35 25.15
N ILE A 617 -14.00 -17.23 24.69
CA ILE A 617 -14.35 -17.03 23.28
C ILE A 617 -13.09 -16.89 22.44
N ILE A 618 -12.13 -16.06 22.86
CA ILE A 618 -10.86 -15.86 22.15
C ILE A 618 -10.14 -17.20 21.93
N ARG A 619 -10.05 -18.03 22.97
CA ARG A 619 -9.41 -19.35 22.93
C ARG A 619 -10.03 -20.33 21.94
N LYS A 620 -11.30 -20.22 21.59
CA LYS A 620 -11.92 -21.05 20.53
C LYS A 620 -11.19 -20.92 19.19
N TYR A 621 -10.58 -19.78 18.95
CA TYR A 621 -9.93 -19.42 17.68
C TYR A 621 -8.40 -19.48 17.75
N THR A 622 -7.81 -19.39 18.94
CA THR A 622 -6.35 -19.28 19.16
C THR A 622 -5.73 -20.55 19.72
N ASP A 623 -6.46 -21.40 20.45
CA ASP A 623 -5.98 -22.69 20.90
C ASP A 623 -6.03 -23.68 19.71
N LYS A 624 -4.87 -23.98 19.09
CA LYS A 624 -4.74 -24.99 18.00
C LYS A 624 -4.04 -26.25 18.50
#